data_9d8aa58a30c3fec343e1ce823763bf2b
#
_entry.id   9d8aa58a30c3fec343e1ce823763bf2b
#
_cell.length_a   1.000
_cell.length_b   1.000
_cell.length_c   1.000
_cell.angle_alpha   90.00
_cell.angle_beta   90.00
_cell.angle_gamma   90.00
#
_symmetry.space_group_name_H-M   'P 1'
#
loop_
_entity.id
_entity.type
_entity.pdbx_description
1 polymer ?
#
loop_
_entity_poly.entity_id
_entity_poly.type
_entity_poly.pdbx_seq_one_letter_code
_entity_poly.pdbx_strand_id
1 'polypeptide(L)'
;DRRQRQMCIRDSDVDRLLQQILPQDLVKFGLIPELVGRVPVTVALEMLDKDALVKILTEPKNALTKQYQKMLELDGVKLTFDKKALETIAETSLKRKTGARGLRAIMENIMMDIMYKAPSDETLKTCRITEDVVKGTGEPVCEHAEPDSESA
;
A
#
# COMPACT_ATOMS: atom_id res chain seq x y z
N ASP A 1 -13.83 -20.09 31.00
CA ASP A 1 -14.54 -20.48 29.78
C ASP A 1 -14.78 -19.37 28.74
N ARG A 2 -14.48 -18.11 29.08
CA ARG A 2 -14.50 -16.99 28.15
C ARG A 2 -13.29 -16.94 27.19
N ARG A 3 -12.15 -17.52 27.57
CA ARG A 3 -10.91 -17.49 26.77
C ARG A 3 -10.95 -18.43 25.54
N GLN A 4 -11.76 -19.50 25.56
CA GLN A 4 -11.86 -20.44 24.44
C GLN A 4 -12.75 -19.96 23.31
N ARG A 5 -13.69 -19.02 23.53
CA ARG A 5 -14.55 -18.48 22.47
C ARG A 5 -13.85 -17.48 21.54
N GLN A 6 -12.73 -16.90 21.96
CA GLN A 6 -11.97 -15.96 21.12
C GLN A 6 -11.04 -16.64 20.10
N MET A 7 -10.82 -17.94 20.20
CA MET A 7 -9.82 -18.64 19.36
C MET A 7 -10.37 -19.30 18.08
N CYS A 8 -11.67 -19.22 17.81
CA CYS A 8 -12.29 -19.88 16.65
C CYS A 8 -13.08 -18.97 15.71
N ILE A 9 -13.02 -17.65 15.90
CA ILE A 9 -13.66 -16.72 14.94
C ILE A 9 -12.68 -16.53 13.80
N ARG A 10 -13.00 -17.10 12.62
CA ARG A 10 -12.28 -16.82 11.38
C ARG A 10 -12.48 -15.34 11.02
N ASP A 11 -11.51 -14.72 10.38
CA ASP A 11 -11.58 -13.29 10.00
C ASP A 11 -12.88 -12.97 9.22
N SER A 12 -13.35 -13.89 8.38
CA SER A 12 -14.64 -13.81 7.68
C SER A 12 -15.87 -13.77 8.61
N ASP A 13 -15.78 -14.37 9.80
CA ASP A 13 -16.87 -14.37 10.77
C ASP A 13 -16.91 -13.05 11.55
N VAL A 14 -15.75 -12.41 11.75
CA VAL A 14 -15.65 -11.09 12.38
C VAL A 14 -16.31 -10.02 11.51
N ASP A 15 -16.05 -10.02 10.21
CA ASP A 15 -16.65 -9.06 9.27
C ASP A 15 -18.18 -9.19 9.25
N ARG A 16 -18.70 -10.42 9.25
CA ARG A 16 -20.13 -10.68 9.33
C ARG A 16 -20.76 -10.19 10.64
N LEU A 17 -20.07 -10.36 11.76
CA LEU A 17 -20.51 -9.89 13.06
C LEU A 17 -20.51 -8.37 13.13
N LEU A 18 -19.48 -7.72 12.57
CA LEU A 18 -19.39 -6.26 12.54
C LEU A 18 -20.47 -5.63 11.66
N GLN A 19 -20.91 -6.30 10.59
CA GLN A 19 -22.02 -5.84 9.76
C GLN A 19 -23.37 -5.85 10.50
N GLN A 20 -23.51 -6.66 11.55
CA GLN A 20 -24.72 -6.79 12.37
C GLN A 20 -24.67 -5.93 13.64
N ILE A 21 -23.70 -5.01 13.75
CA ILE A 21 -23.52 -4.19 14.94
C ILE A 21 -24.73 -3.27 15.17
N LEU A 22 -25.23 -3.27 16.40
CA LEU A 22 -26.34 -2.43 16.83
C LEU A 22 -25.81 -1.27 17.70
N PRO A 23 -26.51 -0.13 17.76
CA PRO A 23 -26.15 0.99 18.63
C PRO A 23 -25.96 0.59 20.10
N GLN A 24 -26.75 -0.38 20.57
CA GLN A 24 -26.65 -0.91 21.93
C GLN A 24 -25.32 -1.62 22.19
N ASP A 25 -24.70 -2.24 21.18
CA ASP A 25 -23.41 -2.92 21.31
C ASP A 25 -22.28 -1.91 21.45
N LEU A 26 -22.39 -0.76 20.80
CA LEU A 26 -21.45 0.37 20.94
C LEU A 26 -21.48 0.94 22.38
N VAL A 27 -22.66 1.06 22.98
CA VAL A 27 -22.81 1.47 24.38
C VAL A 27 -22.19 0.42 25.33
N LYS A 28 -22.43 -0.87 25.09
CA LYS A 28 -21.82 -1.96 25.86
C LYS A 28 -20.29 -2.01 25.70
N PHE A 29 -19.78 -1.60 24.56
CA PHE A 29 -18.34 -1.50 24.28
C PHE A 29 -17.70 -0.34 25.08
N GLY A 30 -18.50 0.66 25.48
CA GLY A 30 -18.05 1.78 26.29
C GLY A 30 -18.24 3.17 25.69
N LEU A 31 -18.96 3.27 24.57
CA LEU A 31 -19.32 4.58 24.01
C LEU A 31 -20.46 5.21 24.83
N ILE A 32 -20.39 6.52 25.00
CA ILE A 32 -21.39 7.30 25.72
C ILE A 32 -22.72 7.24 24.98
N PRO A 33 -23.86 6.91 25.62
CA PRO A 33 -25.17 6.79 24.96
C PRO A 33 -25.58 8.04 24.18
N GLU A 34 -25.28 9.23 24.71
CA GLU A 34 -25.58 10.52 24.06
C GLU A 34 -24.81 10.67 22.73
N LEU A 35 -23.57 10.18 22.66
CA LEU A 35 -22.79 10.18 21.44
C LEU A 35 -23.38 9.22 20.40
N VAL A 36 -23.71 7.99 20.84
CA VAL A 36 -24.31 6.97 19.96
C VAL A 36 -25.65 7.46 19.39
N GLY A 37 -26.47 8.16 20.19
CA GLY A 37 -27.73 8.75 19.74
C GLY A 37 -27.57 9.89 18.70
N ARG A 38 -26.40 10.53 18.64
CA ARG A 38 -26.08 11.60 17.68
C ARG A 38 -25.42 11.11 16.40
N VAL A 39 -24.93 9.87 16.38
CA VAL A 39 -24.30 9.24 15.21
C VAL A 39 -25.33 8.30 14.55
N PRO A 40 -26.10 8.78 13.56
CA PRO A 40 -27.25 8.04 13.03
C PRO A 40 -26.85 6.89 12.11
N VAL A 41 -25.58 6.84 11.64
CA VAL A 41 -25.11 5.85 10.68
C VAL A 41 -23.89 5.12 11.24
N THR A 42 -24.00 3.81 11.36
CA THR A 42 -22.90 2.92 11.70
C THR A 42 -22.58 2.06 10.49
N VAL A 43 -21.32 2.08 10.06
CA VAL A 43 -20.84 1.31 8.91
C VAL A 43 -19.67 0.45 9.35
N ALA A 44 -19.78 -0.85 9.11
CA ALA A 44 -18.66 -1.76 9.27
C ALA A 44 -17.77 -1.75 8.02
N LEU A 45 -16.45 -1.65 8.21
CA LEU A 45 -15.48 -1.79 7.13
C LEU A 45 -15.01 -3.24 7.08
N GLU A 46 -14.97 -3.79 5.88
CA GLU A 46 -14.43 -5.13 5.64
C GLU A 46 -12.90 -5.11 5.63
N MET A 47 -12.31 -6.26 5.97
CA MET A 47 -10.86 -6.44 5.86
C MET A 47 -10.43 -6.36 4.40
N LEU A 48 -9.38 -5.61 4.13
CA LEU A 48 -8.82 -5.50 2.78
C LEU A 48 -8.09 -6.79 2.41
N ASP A 49 -8.45 -7.36 1.28
CA ASP A 49 -7.73 -8.47 0.67
C ASP A 49 -6.52 -7.98 -0.17
N LYS A 50 -5.74 -8.93 -0.70
CA LYS A 50 -4.57 -8.63 -1.55
C LYS A 50 -4.96 -7.83 -2.79
N ASP A 51 -6.06 -8.20 -3.45
CA ASP A 51 -6.49 -7.57 -4.69
C ASP A 51 -6.98 -6.15 -4.46
N ALA A 52 -7.69 -5.89 -3.36
CA ALA A 52 -8.09 -4.55 -2.96
C ALA A 52 -6.87 -3.66 -2.68
N LEU A 53 -5.82 -4.18 -2.03
CA LEU A 53 -4.59 -3.43 -1.77
C LEU A 53 -3.84 -3.09 -3.07
N VAL A 54 -3.79 -4.01 -4.04
CA VAL A 54 -3.20 -3.74 -5.37
C VAL A 54 -4.01 -2.67 -6.11
N LYS A 55 -5.34 -2.72 -6.05
CA LYS A 55 -6.19 -1.68 -6.63
C LYS A 55 -5.95 -0.31 -5.98
N ILE A 56 -5.83 -0.26 -4.65
CA ILE A 56 -5.49 0.98 -3.93
C ILE A 56 -4.16 1.57 -4.38
N LEU A 57 -3.17 0.73 -4.73
CA LEU A 57 -1.88 1.18 -5.23
C LEU A 57 -1.93 1.77 -6.64
N THR A 58 -2.88 1.34 -7.49
CA THR A 58 -2.85 1.60 -8.94
C THR A 58 -4.03 2.39 -9.48
N GLU A 59 -5.26 2.11 -9.03
CA GLU A 59 -6.48 2.65 -9.63
C GLU A 59 -6.79 4.10 -9.27
N PRO A 60 -6.69 4.55 -8.00
CA PRO A 60 -7.07 5.91 -7.63
C PRO A 60 -6.38 6.97 -8.47
N LYS A 61 -7.04 8.13 -8.64
CA LYS A 61 -6.48 9.27 -9.36
C LYS A 61 -5.11 9.68 -8.79
N ASN A 62 -4.98 9.66 -7.48
CA ASN A 62 -3.74 9.96 -6.74
C ASN A 62 -3.15 8.67 -6.12
N ALA A 63 -3.13 7.56 -6.86
CA ALA A 63 -2.50 6.33 -6.41
C ALA A 63 -1.01 6.55 -6.09
N LEU A 64 -0.49 5.83 -5.10
CA LEU A 64 0.91 5.96 -4.68
C LEU A 64 1.88 5.74 -5.84
N THR A 65 1.64 4.74 -6.67
CA THR A 65 2.47 4.48 -7.86
C THR A 65 2.51 5.68 -8.80
N LYS A 66 1.36 6.32 -9.05
CA LYS A 66 1.26 7.50 -9.92
C LYS A 66 1.95 8.73 -9.33
N GLN A 67 1.93 8.87 -8.00
CA GLN A 67 2.65 9.96 -7.33
C GLN A 67 4.15 9.83 -7.55
N TYR A 68 4.74 8.65 -7.32
CA TYR A 68 6.17 8.42 -7.54
C TYR A 68 6.55 8.49 -9.02
N GLN A 69 5.70 7.97 -9.92
CA GLN A 69 5.89 8.13 -11.36
C GLN A 69 5.98 9.60 -11.75
N LYS A 70 5.07 10.42 -11.24
CA LYS A 70 5.06 11.86 -11.54
C LYS A 70 6.26 12.60 -10.95
N MET A 71 6.72 12.21 -9.76
CA MET A 71 7.93 12.80 -9.14
C MET A 71 9.17 12.50 -9.98
N LEU A 72 9.41 11.25 -10.36
CA LEU A 72 10.57 10.87 -11.17
C LEU A 72 10.47 11.36 -12.62
N GLU A 73 9.26 11.54 -13.15
CA GLU A 73 9.05 12.17 -14.46
C GLU A 73 9.57 13.61 -14.51
N LEU A 74 9.52 14.34 -13.39
CA LEU A 74 10.09 15.71 -13.29
C LEU A 74 11.62 15.68 -13.41
N ASP A 75 12.26 14.60 -12.98
CA ASP A 75 13.70 14.37 -13.12
C ASP A 75 14.04 13.67 -14.45
N GLY A 76 13.09 13.53 -15.37
CA GLY A 76 13.26 12.88 -16.66
C GLY A 76 13.34 11.35 -16.64
N VAL A 77 13.01 10.73 -15.51
CA VAL A 77 13.10 9.28 -15.30
C VAL A 77 11.72 8.65 -15.39
N LYS A 78 11.57 7.62 -16.23
CA LYS A 78 10.33 6.85 -16.37
C LYS A 78 10.30 5.68 -15.38
N LEU A 79 9.45 5.77 -14.37
CA LEU A 79 9.26 4.71 -13.38
C LEU A 79 8.19 3.71 -13.82
N THR A 80 8.48 2.42 -13.72
CA THR A 80 7.53 1.34 -13.98
C THR A 80 7.53 0.31 -12.83
N PHE A 81 6.38 -0.25 -12.54
CA PHE A 81 6.21 -1.29 -11.53
C PHE A 81 5.74 -2.59 -12.18
N ASP A 82 6.41 -3.68 -11.90
CA ASP A 82 5.94 -4.99 -12.30
C ASP A 82 4.70 -5.39 -11.49
N LYS A 83 3.79 -6.12 -12.12
CA LYS A 83 2.59 -6.63 -11.45
C LYS A 83 2.95 -7.46 -10.21
N LYS A 84 3.97 -8.32 -10.30
CA LYS A 84 4.46 -9.13 -9.19
C LYS A 84 5.03 -8.28 -8.04
N ALA A 85 5.69 -7.16 -8.37
CA ALA A 85 6.17 -6.23 -7.34
C ALA A 85 5.01 -5.62 -6.54
N LEU A 86 3.96 -5.16 -7.21
CA LEU A 86 2.76 -4.63 -6.57
C LEU A 86 2.06 -5.67 -5.69
N GLU A 87 1.95 -6.91 -6.17
CA GLU A 87 1.40 -8.02 -5.42
C GLU A 87 2.24 -8.32 -4.15
N THR A 88 3.56 -8.29 -4.25
CA THR A 88 4.47 -8.52 -3.12
C THR A 88 4.40 -7.39 -2.09
N ILE A 89 4.23 -6.14 -2.54
CA ILE A 89 3.99 -4.99 -1.64
C ILE A 89 2.69 -5.21 -0.85
N ALA A 90 1.61 -5.60 -1.54
CA ALA A 90 0.33 -5.88 -0.90
C ALA A 90 0.43 -7.03 0.12
N GLU A 91 1.08 -8.14 -0.24
CA GLU A 91 1.33 -9.26 0.67
C GLU A 91 2.16 -8.87 1.91
N THR A 92 3.19 -8.06 1.72
CA THR A 92 4.04 -7.59 2.81
C THR A 92 3.23 -6.73 3.79
N SER A 93 2.33 -5.88 3.27
CA SER A 93 1.44 -5.07 4.09
C SER A 93 0.45 -5.92 4.88
N LEU A 94 -0.12 -6.98 4.27
CA LEU A 94 -1.00 -7.93 4.95
C LEU A 94 -0.26 -8.69 6.05
N LYS A 95 0.94 -9.21 5.76
CA LYS A 95 1.79 -9.91 6.77
C LYS A 95 2.11 -9.03 7.97
N ARG A 96 2.33 -7.73 7.75
CA ARG A 96 2.57 -6.74 8.82
C ARG A 96 1.29 -6.31 9.54
N LYS A 97 0.12 -6.76 9.10
CA LYS A 97 -1.21 -6.36 9.64
C LYS A 97 -1.43 -4.84 9.66
N THR A 98 -0.79 -4.13 8.76
CA THR A 98 -0.86 -2.66 8.67
C THR A 98 -1.89 -2.17 7.66
N GLY A 99 -2.40 -3.08 6.80
CA GLY A 99 -3.39 -2.76 5.77
C GLY A 99 -2.92 -1.63 4.83
N ALA A 100 -3.83 -0.83 4.33
CA ALA A 100 -3.53 0.25 3.39
C ALA A 100 -2.50 1.27 3.90
N ARG A 101 -2.45 1.53 5.21
CA ARG A 101 -1.47 2.46 5.82
C ARG A 101 -0.03 1.99 5.67
N GLY A 102 0.19 0.67 5.70
CA GLY A 102 1.52 0.09 5.53
C GLY A 102 2.07 0.18 4.12
N LEU A 103 1.19 0.30 3.10
CA LEU A 103 1.60 0.41 1.71
C LEU A 103 2.52 1.60 1.47
N ARG A 104 2.21 2.75 2.10
CA ARG A 104 3.01 3.95 1.96
C ARG A 104 4.43 3.75 2.51
N ALA A 105 4.56 3.26 3.72
CA ALA A 105 5.87 3.03 4.35
C ALA A 105 6.72 2.00 3.57
N ILE A 106 6.08 0.95 3.03
CA ILE A 106 6.78 -0.04 2.21
C ILE A 106 7.28 0.62 0.91
N MET A 107 6.41 1.41 0.25
CA MET A 107 6.76 2.11 -0.98
C MET A 107 7.87 3.14 -0.76
N GLU A 108 7.80 3.92 0.33
CA GLU A 108 8.83 4.89 0.71
C GLU A 108 10.20 4.23 0.87
N ASN A 109 10.26 3.08 1.55
CA ASN A 109 11.52 2.34 1.72
C ASN A 109 12.10 1.85 0.39
N ILE A 110 11.26 1.38 -0.55
CA ILE A 110 11.70 0.93 -1.87
C ILE A 110 12.20 2.10 -2.71
N MET A 111 11.50 3.24 -2.64
CA MET A 111 11.77 4.39 -3.50
C MET A 111 12.89 5.30 -2.98
N MET A 112 13.26 5.20 -1.70
CA MET A 112 14.21 6.11 -1.05
C MET A 112 15.54 6.18 -1.81
N ASP A 113 16.15 5.04 -2.12
CA ASP A 113 17.44 4.97 -2.81
C ASP A 113 17.37 5.49 -4.25
N ILE A 114 16.24 5.20 -4.92
CA ILE A 114 16.00 5.63 -6.31
C ILE A 114 15.84 7.14 -6.37
N MET A 115 15.02 7.71 -5.48
CA MET A 115 14.78 9.15 -5.41
C MET A 115 16.03 9.93 -5.00
N TYR A 116 16.94 9.31 -4.24
CA TYR A 116 18.21 9.93 -3.88
C TYR A 116 19.20 9.94 -5.07
N LYS A 117 19.22 8.88 -5.87
CA LYS A 117 20.14 8.72 -7.01
C LYS A 117 19.66 9.46 -8.26
N ALA A 118 18.35 9.46 -8.53
CA ALA A 118 17.76 9.99 -9.76
C ALA A 118 18.16 11.45 -10.10
N PRO A 119 18.14 12.41 -9.16
CA PRO A 119 18.55 13.79 -9.46
C PRO A 119 20.05 13.96 -9.73
N SER A 120 20.88 13.01 -9.28
CA SER A 120 22.33 13.04 -9.42
C SER A 120 22.84 12.33 -10.68
N ASP A 121 21.98 11.60 -11.37
CA ASP A 121 22.32 10.80 -12.53
C ASP A 121 21.50 11.18 -13.76
N GLU A 122 21.98 12.15 -14.52
CA GLU A 122 21.34 12.63 -15.75
C GLU A 122 21.22 11.56 -16.86
N THR A 123 21.99 10.47 -16.74
CA THR A 123 21.95 9.38 -17.71
C THR A 123 20.77 8.43 -17.47
N LEU A 124 20.19 8.42 -16.28
CA LEU A 124 19.09 7.55 -15.89
C LEU A 124 17.80 7.91 -16.67
N LYS A 125 17.31 6.98 -17.50
CA LYS A 125 16.10 7.19 -18.31
C LYS A 125 14.91 6.37 -17.87
N THR A 126 15.13 5.12 -17.51
CA THR A 126 14.05 4.25 -17.04
C THR A 126 14.45 3.55 -15.75
N CYS A 127 13.47 3.34 -14.88
CA CYS A 127 13.64 2.56 -13.66
C CYS A 127 12.45 1.61 -13.51
N ARG A 128 12.75 0.32 -13.37
CA ARG A 128 11.74 -0.73 -13.23
C ARG A 128 11.87 -1.42 -11.90
N ILE A 129 10.77 -1.43 -11.15
CA ILE A 129 10.69 -2.09 -9.85
C ILE A 129 10.18 -3.51 -10.03
N THR A 130 11.04 -4.48 -9.71
CA THR A 130 10.76 -5.90 -9.77
C THR A 130 10.40 -6.46 -8.38
N GLU A 131 9.94 -7.70 -8.33
CA GLU A 131 9.63 -8.41 -7.08
C GLU A 131 10.85 -8.50 -6.14
N ASP A 132 12.05 -8.71 -6.71
CA ASP A 132 13.29 -8.87 -5.95
C ASP A 132 13.69 -7.59 -5.22
N VAL A 133 13.43 -6.43 -5.83
CA VAL A 133 13.63 -5.12 -5.19
C VAL A 133 12.74 -4.97 -3.96
N VAL A 134 11.48 -5.37 -4.08
CA VAL A 134 10.51 -5.30 -2.96
C VAL A 134 10.93 -6.21 -1.81
N LYS A 135 11.53 -7.37 -2.12
CA LYS A 135 12.05 -8.32 -1.12
C LYS A 135 13.40 -7.89 -0.52
N GLY A 136 14.05 -6.88 -1.10
CA GLY A 136 15.39 -6.44 -0.69
C GLY A 136 16.52 -7.39 -1.12
N THR A 137 16.26 -8.26 -2.10
CA THR A 137 17.21 -9.23 -2.63
C THR A 137 17.83 -8.80 -3.97
N GLY A 138 17.29 -7.76 -4.59
CA GLY A 138 17.73 -7.24 -5.88
C GLY A 138 17.77 -5.73 -5.92
N GLU A 139 18.46 -5.18 -6.91
CA GLU A 139 18.46 -3.76 -7.22
C GLU A 139 17.43 -3.42 -8.30
N PRO A 140 16.93 -2.17 -8.36
CA PRO A 140 16.06 -1.72 -9.44
C PRO A 140 16.75 -1.88 -10.80
N VAL A 141 16.00 -2.35 -11.79
CA VAL A 141 16.49 -2.44 -13.16
C VAL A 141 16.44 -1.03 -13.76
N CYS A 142 17.59 -0.40 -13.87
CA CYS A 142 17.76 0.93 -14.40
C CYS A 142 18.38 0.87 -15.81
N GLU A 143 17.81 1.63 -16.73
CA GLU A 143 18.37 1.84 -18.07
C GLU A 143 18.91 3.27 -18.15
N HIS A 144 20.16 3.39 -18.60
CA HIS A 144 20.85 4.66 -18.80
C HIS A 144 20.87 4.99 -20.29
N ALA A 145 20.79 6.28 -20.62
CA ALA A 145 21.04 6.72 -21.99
C ALA A 145 22.51 6.43 -22.34
N GLU A 146 22.77 5.92 -23.54
CA GLU A 146 24.13 5.89 -24.06
C GLU A 146 24.63 7.34 -24.14
N PRO A 147 25.88 7.62 -23.70
CA PRO A 147 26.44 8.94 -23.88
C PRO A 147 26.47 9.26 -25.37
N ASP A 148 25.82 10.36 -25.77
CA ASP A 148 25.84 10.86 -27.14
C ASP A 148 27.31 10.96 -27.60
N SER A 149 27.72 10.06 -28.49
CA SER A 149 28.99 10.11 -29.19
C SER A 149 28.90 11.08 -30.38
N GLU A 150 28.54 12.34 -30.08
CA GLU A 150 28.62 13.41 -31.07
C GLU A 150 29.08 14.71 -30.41
N SER A 151 30.36 14.89 -30.37
CA SER A 151 31.03 16.19 -30.61
C SER A 151 32.53 15.97 -30.77
N ALA A 152 32.92 15.62 -31.97
CA ALA A 152 34.27 15.90 -32.44
C ALA A 152 34.18 16.88 -33.61
#